data_d3c3fe638d64705e9be7d39ecd56f6e5
#
_entry.id   d3c3fe638d64705e9be7d39ecd56f6e5
#
_cell.length_a   1.000
_cell.length_b   1.000
_cell.length_c   1.000
_cell.angle_alpha   90.00
_cell.angle_beta   90.00
_cell.angle_gamma   90.00
#
_symmetry.space_group_name_H-M   'P 1'
#
loop_
_entity.id
_entity.type
_entity.pdbx_description
1 polymer ?
#
loop_
_entity_poly.entity_id
_entity_poly.type
_entity_poly.pdbx_seq_one_letter_code
_entity_poly.pdbx_strand_id
1 'polypeptide(L)'
;MNSCPGITDGAYLQSVLDFVDCQAQTIGAAGYEAAAAPGSPLSLLLTGFVTLFVAFYGYRLLFGDTPGIRETVLALVKVCIVLALATSWGAYRTLAYEVAMHGPAELASSAGAPAGLPGATGGLAERLQQVDNALIALNGLGTGPNGIATRARTDANGQPVAVTEANPEPASIVGPFALGTARVTFLTATIAAYASVRLVAGLLLALGPLFIALLLFEGTRSLFEGWVRGLVAAILGAVAVTILLGVELALLEPWLATLLARRQAGLPNGGATSELLVPTPPLGAAMPAGPRKGGAPPDPPQLR
;
A
#
# COMPACT_ATOMS: atom_id res chain seq x y z
N MET A 1 13.77 -21.86 -1.89
CA MET A 1 12.49 -21.15 -2.01
C MET A 1 12.14 -20.67 -0.61
N ASN A 2 12.25 -19.38 -0.35
CA ASN A 2 11.86 -18.83 0.95
C ASN A 2 10.33 -18.85 1.01
N SER A 3 9.77 -19.59 1.98
CA SER A 3 8.33 -19.57 2.22
C SER A 3 7.93 -18.20 2.76
N CYS A 4 6.89 -17.61 2.19
CA CYS A 4 6.36 -16.35 2.70
C CYS A 4 5.87 -16.51 4.15
N PRO A 5 5.92 -15.43 4.98
CA PRO A 5 5.48 -15.48 6.36
C PRO A 5 4.01 -15.93 6.46
N GLY A 6 3.71 -16.74 7.47
CA GLY A 6 2.34 -17.19 7.71
C GLY A 6 1.46 -16.06 8.24
N ILE A 7 0.15 -16.17 8.01
CA ILE A 7 -0.84 -15.24 8.56
C ILE A 7 -1.05 -15.55 10.04
N THR A 8 -1.00 -14.52 10.90
CA THR A 8 -1.14 -14.64 12.35
C THR A 8 -2.37 -13.88 12.86
N ASP A 9 -3.13 -14.48 13.76
CA ASP A 9 -4.38 -13.89 14.29
C ASP A 9 -4.16 -12.60 15.08
N GLY A 10 -3.01 -12.48 15.76
CA GLY A 10 -2.70 -11.30 16.60
C GLY A 10 -2.34 -10.03 15.81
N ALA A 11 -1.88 -10.19 14.56
CA ALA A 11 -1.51 -9.10 13.65
C ALA A 11 -2.04 -9.43 12.25
N TYR A 12 -3.33 -9.70 12.16
CA TYR A 12 -3.96 -10.23 10.94
C TYR A 12 -3.72 -9.36 9.71
N LEU A 13 -4.05 -8.07 9.79
CA LEU A 13 -3.93 -7.16 8.65
C LEU A 13 -2.47 -7.00 8.21
N GLN A 14 -1.56 -6.78 9.17
CA GLN A 14 -0.14 -6.67 8.88
C GLN A 14 0.40 -7.95 8.23
N SER A 15 0.11 -9.13 8.81
CA SER A 15 0.59 -10.40 8.28
C SER A 15 0.04 -10.72 6.89
N VAL A 16 -1.20 -10.33 6.57
CA VAL A 16 -1.78 -10.46 5.23
C VAL A 16 -1.07 -9.53 4.24
N LEU A 17 -0.81 -8.28 4.61
CA LEU A 17 -0.10 -7.34 3.72
C LEU A 17 1.34 -7.80 3.45
N ASP A 18 2.05 -8.26 4.48
CA ASP A 18 3.40 -8.82 4.35
C ASP A 18 3.41 -10.10 3.49
N PHE A 19 2.39 -10.96 3.65
CA PHE A 19 2.21 -12.14 2.82
C PHE A 19 1.98 -11.77 1.35
N VAL A 20 1.10 -10.81 1.07
CA VAL A 20 0.82 -10.32 -0.29
C VAL A 20 2.07 -9.72 -0.94
N ASP A 21 2.83 -8.93 -0.18
CA ASP A 21 4.07 -8.33 -0.68
C ASP A 21 5.12 -9.40 -1.02
N CYS A 22 5.34 -10.35 -0.11
CA CYS A 22 6.20 -11.50 -0.35
C CYS A 22 5.74 -12.31 -1.57
N GLN A 23 4.44 -12.55 -1.70
CA GLN A 23 3.88 -13.32 -2.82
C GLN A 23 4.06 -12.58 -4.15
N ALA A 24 3.85 -11.26 -4.19
CA ALA A 24 4.07 -10.45 -5.38
C ALA A 24 5.55 -10.44 -5.80
N GLN A 25 6.46 -10.33 -4.84
CA GLN A 25 7.90 -10.43 -5.07
C GLN A 25 8.30 -11.81 -5.60
N THR A 26 7.75 -12.86 -5.00
CA THR A 26 8.02 -14.25 -5.43
C THR A 26 7.49 -14.51 -6.84
N ILE A 27 6.28 -14.04 -7.17
CA ILE A 27 5.72 -14.14 -8.53
C ILE A 27 6.62 -13.41 -9.54
N GLY A 28 7.07 -12.21 -9.23
CA GLY A 28 7.93 -11.43 -10.10
C GLY A 28 9.29 -12.09 -10.33
N ALA A 29 9.97 -12.49 -9.27
CA ALA A 29 11.30 -13.09 -9.34
C ALA A 29 11.28 -14.52 -9.90
N ALA A 30 10.49 -15.40 -9.30
CA ALA A 30 10.41 -16.80 -9.73
C ALA A 30 9.75 -16.93 -11.11
N GLY A 31 8.78 -16.06 -11.43
CA GLY A 31 8.18 -16.00 -12.76
C GLY A 31 9.20 -15.63 -13.83
N TYR A 32 10.03 -14.61 -13.58
CA TYR A 32 11.14 -14.27 -14.47
C TYR A 32 12.14 -15.43 -14.62
N GLU A 33 12.60 -16.00 -13.50
CA GLU A 33 13.57 -17.11 -13.51
C GLU A 33 13.03 -18.33 -14.27
N ALA A 34 11.77 -18.69 -14.06
CA ALA A 34 11.11 -19.77 -14.79
C ALA A 34 10.99 -19.47 -16.29
N ALA A 35 10.71 -18.21 -16.63
CA ALA A 35 10.61 -17.76 -18.00
C ALA A 35 11.98 -17.73 -18.72
N ALA A 36 13.02 -17.28 -18.03
CA ALA A 36 14.38 -17.18 -18.55
C ALA A 36 15.17 -18.51 -18.49
N ALA A 37 14.64 -19.54 -17.80
CA ALA A 37 15.33 -20.82 -17.62
C ALA A 37 15.66 -21.48 -18.99
N PRO A 38 16.85 -22.08 -19.14
CA PRO A 38 17.22 -22.82 -20.34
C PRO A 38 16.21 -23.96 -20.61
N GLY A 39 15.69 -24.01 -21.85
CA GLY A 39 14.71 -25.02 -22.24
C GLY A 39 13.26 -24.67 -21.88
N SER A 40 12.99 -23.56 -21.24
CA SER A 40 11.62 -23.06 -21.03
C SER A 40 10.98 -22.72 -22.40
N PRO A 41 9.64 -22.81 -22.53
CA PRO A 41 8.95 -22.38 -23.75
C PRO A 41 9.27 -20.94 -24.13
N LEU A 42 9.48 -20.08 -23.14
CA LEU A 42 9.79 -18.68 -23.36
C LEU A 42 11.24 -18.48 -23.84
N SER A 43 12.20 -19.23 -23.32
CA SER A 43 13.60 -19.18 -23.79
C SER A 43 13.72 -19.69 -25.24
N LEU A 44 12.91 -20.70 -25.61
CA LEU A 44 12.82 -21.18 -26.98
C LEU A 44 12.22 -20.12 -27.92
N LEU A 45 11.15 -19.45 -27.51
CA LEU A 45 10.56 -18.32 -28.24
C LEU A 45 11.55 -17.17 -28.39
N LEU A 46 12.31 -16.84 -27.35
CA LEU A 46 13.32 -15.78 -27.37
C LEU A 46 14.44 -16.10 -28.35
N THR A 47 14.93 -17.34 -28.36
CA THR A 47 15.91 -17.84 -29.32
C THR A 47 15.34 -17.79 -30.74
N GLY A 48 14.08 -18.18 -30.95
CA GLY A 48 13.37 -18.07 -32.20
C GLY A 48 13.26 -16.64 -32.70
N PHE A 49 12.90 -15.68 -31.82
CA PHE A 49 12.82 -14.27 -32.14
C PHE A 49 14.17 -13.68 -32.55
N VAL A 50 15.24 -14.00 -31.83
CA VAL A 50 16.60 -13.54 -32.19
C VAL A 50 17.02 -14.14 -33.53
N THR A 51 16.78 -15.43 -33.76
CA THR A 51 17.09 -16.09 -35.02
C THR A 51 16.32 -15.48 -36.19
N LEU A 52 15.02 -15.24 -36.00
CA LEU A 52 14.16 -14.60 -37.00
C LEU A 52 14.64 -13.17 -37.29
N PHE A 53 15.01 -12.41 -36.26
CA PHE A 53 15.56 -11.06 -36.43
C PHE A 53 16.83 -11.05 -37.23
N VAL A 54 17.78 -11.96 -36.91
CA VAL A 54 19.03 -12.09 -37.70
C VAL A 54 18.75 -12.53 -39.15
N ALA A 55 17.79 -13.45 -39.34
CA ALA A 55 17.38 -13.89 -40.69
C ALA A 55 16.78 -12.73 -41.50
N PHE A 56 15.88 -11.93 -40.94
CA PHE A 56 15.32 -10.75 -41.59
C PHE A 56 16.39 -9.70 -41.91
N TYR A 57 17.32 -9.50 -40.97
CA TYR A 57 18.42 -8.57 -41.19
C TYR A 57 19.35 -9.04 -42.33
N GLY A 58 19.69 -10.34 -42.37
CA GLY A 58 20.44 -10.96 -43.47
C GLY A 58 19.70 -10.88 -44.80
N TYR A 59 18.39 -11.09 -44.81
CA TYR A 59 17.54 -10.96 -46.01
C TYR A 59 17.60 -9.53 -46.60
N ARG A 60 17.50 -8.48 -45.77
CA ARG A 60 17.63 -7.08 -46.20
C ARG A 60 18.97 -6.81 -46.85
N LEU A 61 20.06 -7.35 -46.31
CA LEU A 61 21.41 -7.23 -46.89
C LEU A 61 21.52 -7.87 -48.25
N LEU A 62 20.89 -9.04 -48.46
CA LEU A 62 20.91 -9.76 -49.72
C LEU A 62 20.18 -9.03 -50.87
N PHE A 63 19.10 -8.31 -50.54
CA PHE A 63 18.29 -7.57 -51.52
C PHE A 63 18.78 -6.13 -51.78
N GLY A 64 20.00 -5.80 -51.36
CA GLY A 64 20.67 -4.55 -51.69
C GLY A 64 20.30 -3.33 -50.85
N ASP A 65 19.51 -3.55 -49.83
CA ASP A 65 19.16 -2.53 -48.84
C ASP A 65 20.31 -2.47 -47.81
N THR A 66 21.44 -1.83 -48.18
CA THR A 66 22.61 -1.74 -47.31
C THR A 66 22.35 -0.74 -46.21
N PRO A 67 22.04 -1.19 -44.95
CA PRO A 67 21.84 -0.29 -43.87
C PRO A 67 23.14 0.48 -43.56
N GLY A 68 23.01 1.75 -43.25
CA GLY A 68 24.15 2.57 -42.84
C GLY A 68 24.82 2.00 -41.61
N ILE A 69 26.11 2.30 -41.41
CA ILE A 69 26.89 1.85 -40.26
C ILE A 69 26.15 2.17 -38.94
N ARG A 70 25.53 3.33 -38.84
CA ARG A 70 24.75 3.74 -37.65
C ARG A 70 23.56 2.82 -37.39
N GLU A 71 22.82 2.43 -38.43
CA GLU A 71 21.66 1.53 -38.27
C GLU A 71 22.09 0.14 -37.86
N THR A 72 23.19 -0.37 -38.44
CA THR A 72 23.77 -1.66 -38.05
C THR A 72 24.21 -1.69 -36.58
N VAL A 73 24.93 -0.65 -36.15
CA VAL A 73 25.37 -0.52 -34.73
C VAL A 73 24.15 -0.44 -33.80
N LEU A 74 23.14 0.36 -34.13
CA LEU A 74 21.93 0.46 -33.33
C LEU A 74 21.16 -0.87 -33.26
N ALA A 75 21.08 -1.62 -34.36
CA ALA A 75 20.48 -2.95 -34.37
C ALA A 75 21.23 -3.92 -33.46
N LEU A 76 22.57 -3.93 -33.53
CA LEU A 76 23.41 -4.76 -32.68
C LEU A 76 23.24 -4.40 -31.19
N VAL A 77 23.30 -3.13 -30.85
CA VAL A 77 23.10 -2.63 -29.49
C VAL A 77 21.73 -3.04 -28.96
N LYS A 78 20.68 -2.94 -29.80
CA LYS A 78 19.33 -3.35 -29.46
C LYS A 78 19.26 -4.85 -29.11
N VAL A 79 19.88 -5.71 -29.92
CA VAL A 79 19.96 -7.15 -29.64
C VAL A 79 20.70 -7.42 -28.34
N CYS A 80 21.84 -6.78 -28.11
CA CYS A 80 22.61 -6.93 -26.88
C CYS A 80 21.80 -6.54 -25.62
N ILE A 81 21.08 -5.41 -25.69
CA ILE A 81 20.23 -4.96 -24.57
C ILE A 81 19.11 -5.98 -24.31
N VAL A 82 18.42 -6.43 -25.37
CA VAL A 82 17.34 -7.42 -25.27
C VAL A 82 17.84 -8.70 -24.65
N LEU A 83 18.98 -9.23 -25.14
CA LEU A 83 19.58 -10.44 -24.57
C LEU A 83 20.00 -10.24 -23.12
N ALA A 84 20.67 -9.14 -22.80
CA ALA A 84 21.10 -8.86 -21.42
C ALA A 84 19.90 -8.80 -20.45
N LEU A 85 18.84 -8.11 -20.83
CA LEU A 85 17.65 -7.96 -19.96
C LEU A 85 16.78 -9.22 -19.93
N ALA A 86 16.73 -10.00 -21.01
CA ALA A 86 15.88 -11.20 -21.09
C ALA A 86 16.53 -12.46 -20.49
N THR A 87 17.88 -12.52 -20.42
CA THR A 87 18.60 -13.70 -19.95
C THR A 87 19.36 -13.48 -18.64
N SER A 88 19.64 -12.22 -18.26
CA SER A 88 20.38 -11.90 -17.05
C SER A 88 19.45 -11.35 -15.96
N TRP A 89 19.19 -12.17 -14.93
CA TRP A 89 18.43 -11.73 -13.76
C TRP A 89 19.04 -10.49 -13.10
N GLY A 90 20.38 -10.42 -13.01
CA GLY A 90 21.05 -9.27 -12.39
C GLY A 90 20.76 -7.94 -13.08
N ALA A 91 20.80 -7.90 -14.43
CA ALA A 91 20.47 -6.71 -15.19
C ALA A 91 18.98 -6.34 -15.09
N TYR A 92 18.10 -7.33 -15.16
CA TYR A 92 16.65 -7.13 -15.04
C TYR A 92 16.25 -6.68 -13.64
N ARG A 93 16.85 -7.29 -12.61
CA ARG A 93 16.60 -6.97 -11.21
C ARG A 93 16.86 -5.49 -10.92
N THR A 94 18.03 -4.99 -11.28
CA THR A 94 18.42 -3.60 -10.97
C THR A 94 17.60 -2.56 -11.76
N LEU A 95 17.24 -2.85 -13.01
CA LEU A 95 16.57 -1.87 -13.88
C LEU A 95 15.05 -1.88 -13.79
N ALA A 96 14.44 -3.04 -13.60
CA ALA A 96 12.98 -3.18 -13.62
C ALA A 96 12.42 -3.59 -12.26
N TYR A 97 12.97 -4.66 -11.66
CA TYR A 97 12.39 -5.25 -10.46
C TYR A 97 12.53 -4.35 -9.22
N GLU A 98 13.75 -3.85 -8.93
CA GLU A 98 13.98 -2.97 -7.77
C GLU A 98 13.17 -1.68 -7.88
N VAL A 99 13.13 -1.08 -9.07
CA VAL A 99 12.33 0.14 -9.30
C VAL A 99 10.83 -0.11 -9.13
N ALA A 100 10.31 -1.23 -9.62
CA ALA A 100 8.88 -1.52 -9.53
C ALA A 100 8.43 -1.94 -8.13
N MET A 101 9.27 -2.68 -7.37
CA MET A 101 8.90 -3.20 -6.06
C MET A 101 9.22 -2.24 -4.91
N HIS A 102 10.34 -1.53 -4.96
CA HIS A 102 10.77 -0.64 -3.88
C HIS A 102 10.54 0.84 -4.19
N GLY A 103 10.57 1.24 -5.48
CA GLY A 103 10.34 2.62 -5.91
C GLY A 103 9.06 3.26 -5.39
N PRO A 104 7.90 2.57 -5.37
CA PRO A 104 6.66 3.13 -4.83
C PRO A 104 6.77 3.58 -3.36
N ALA A 105 7.46 2.82 -2.51
CA ALA A 105 7.65 3.17 -1.11
C ALA A 105 8.51 4.42 -0.94
N GLU A 106 9.59 4.54 -1.71
CA GLU A 106 10.47 5.71 -1.71
C GLU A 106 9.74 6.97 -2.22
N LEU A 107 8.97 6.84 -3.31
CA LEU A 107 8.19 7.94 -3.86
C LEU A 107 7.07 8.37 -2.89
N ALA A 108 6.37 7.42 -2.27
CA ALA A 108 5.34 7.71 -1.29
C ALA A 108 5.92 8.40 -0.05
N SER A 109 7.11 7.97 0.41
CA SER A 109 7.79 8.61 1.54
C SER A 109 8.24 10.04 1.21
N SER A 110 8.81 10.25 0.04
CA SER A 110 9.26 11.59 -0.40
C SER A 110 8.09 12.59 -0.55
N ALA A 111 6.92 12.12 -0.97
CA ALA A 111 5.72 12.95 -1.11
C ALA A 111 4.95 13.11 0.22
N GLY A 112 4.85 12.05 1.02
CA GLY A 112 4.02 11.99 2.22
C GLY A 112 4.72 12.51 3.47
N ALA A 113 6.04 12.36 3.61
CA ALA A 113 6.76 12.79 4.80
C ALA A 113 6.70 14.31 5.02
N PRO A 114 6.85 15.17 4.01
CA PRO A 114 6.69 16.62 4.17
C PRO A 114 5.26 17.03 4.55
N ALA A 115 4.26 16.22 4.14
CA ALA A 115 2.85 16.43 4.48
C ALA A 115 2.47 15.89 5.87
N GLY A 116 3.41 15.23 6.59
CA GLY A 116 3.18 14.64 7.91
C GLY A 116 2.21 13.45 7.89
N LEU A 117 2.09 12.77 6.73
CA LEU A 117 1.17 11.63 6.61
C LEU A 117 1.64 10.44 7.47
N PRO A 118 0.74 9.84 8.25
CA PRO A 118 1.03 8.63 9.02
C PRO A 118 1.51 7.49 8.09
N GLY A 119 2.58 6.80 8.49
CA GLY A 119 3.13 5.69 7.69
C GLY A 119 3.99 6.11 6.49
N ALA A 120 4.12 7.41 6.17
CA ALA A 120 4.94 7.87 5.05
C ALA A 120 6.43 7.53 5.21
N THR A 121 6.94 7.50 6.43
CA THR A 121 8.34 7.11 6.74
C THR A 121 8.51 5.61 7.00
N GLY A 122 7.52 4.80 6.68
CA GLY A 122 7.46 3.36 6.97
C GLY A 122 6.44 3.03 8.07
N GLY A 123 6.21 1.73 8.30
CA GLY A 123 5.26 1.27 9.32
C GLY A 123 3.79 1.43 8.97
N LEU A 124 3.44 1.64 7.69
CA LEU A 124 2.04 1.77 7.26
C LEU A 124 1.21 0.54 7.67
N ALA A 125 1.73 -0.66 7.44
CA ALA A 125 1.04 -1.91 7.79
C ALA A 125 0.83 -2.04 9.31
N GLU A 126 1.81 -1.64 10.12
CA GLU A 126 1.70 -1.61 11.58
C GLU A 126 0.62 -0.63 12.06
N ARG A 127 0.58 0.57 11.48
CA ARG A 127 -0.45 1.58 11.81
C ARG A 127 -1.85 1.14 11.39
N LEU A 128 -1.99 0.53 10.22
CA LEU A 128 -3.25 -0.07 9.79
C LEU A 128 -3.71 -1.18 10.75
N GLN A 129 -2.76 -1.99 11.26
CA GLN A 129 -3.05 -2.98 12.29
C GLN A 129 -3.50 -2.35 13.62
N GLN A 130 -2.93 -1.21 14.01
CA GLN A 130 -3.37 -0.47 15.19
C GLN A 130 -4.81 0.02 15.06
N VAL A 131 -5.22 0.47 13.86
CA VAL A 131 -6.62 0.82 13.57
C VAL A 131 -7.53 -0.40 13.68
N ASP A 132 -7.14 -1.55 13.14
CA ASP A 132 -7.92 -2.79 13.29
C ASP A 132 -8.07 -3.19 14.75
N ASN A 133 -6.99 -3.13 15.54
CA ASN A 133 -7.03 -3.40 16.97
C ASN A 133 -7.93 -2.41 17.74
N ALA A 134 -7.93 -1.14 17.35
CA ALA A 134 -8.83 -0.14 17.92
C ALA A 134 -10.31 -0.42 17.61
N LEU A 135 -10.62 -0.89 16.41
CA LEU A 135 -11.97 -1.33 16.03
C LEU A 135 -12.41 -2.56 16.83
N ILE A 136 -11.52 -3.53 17.04
CA ILE A 136 -11.78 -4.69 17.90
C ILE A 136 -12.05 -4.25 19.35
N ALA A 137 -11.23 -3.36 19.88
CA ALA A 137 -11.39 -2.84 21.23
C ALA A 137 -12.73 -2.07 21.40
N LEU A 138 -13.09 -1.24 20.42
CA LEU A 138 -14.37 -0.54 20.38
C LEU A 138 -15.55 -1.51 20.38
N ASN A 139 -15.49 -2.59 19.61
CA ASN A 139 -16.51 -3.61 19.60
C ASN A 139 -16.62 -4.33 20.95
N GLY A 140 -15.48 -4.65 21.58
CA GLY A 140 -15.42 -5.27 22.91
C GLY A 140 -15.98 -4.39 24.03
N LEU A 141 -15.72 -3.08 24.00
CA LEU A 141 -16.23 -2.12 24.97
C LEU A 141 -17.73 -1.82 24.80
N GLY A 142 -18.25 -1.91 23.56
CA GLY A 142 -19.67 -1.63 23.25
C GLY A 142 -20.61 -2.81 23.47
N THR A 143 -20.10 -4.02 23.38
CA THR A 143 -20.85 -5.27 23.52
C THR A 143 -20.04 -6.18 24.44
N GLY A 144 -20.11 -5.97 25.74
CA GLY A 144 -19.63 -7.00 26.68
C GLY A 144 -20.22 -8.36 26.26
N PRO A 145 -19.60 -9.51 26.66
CA PRO A 145 -19.98 -10.85 26.18
C PRO A 145 -21.47 -11.20 26.28
N ASN A 146 -22.25 -10.37 26.97
CA ASN A 146 -23.71 -10.53 27.12
C ASN A 146 -24.50 -9.21 26.99
N GLY A 147 -23.93 -8.14 26.43
CA GLY A 147 -24.60 -6.83 26.35
C GLY A 147 -24.84 -6.18 27.70
N ILE A 148 -24.09 -6.57 28.72
CA ILE A 148 -24.21 -6.15 30.11
C ILE A 148 -23.13 -5.14 30.41
N ALA A 149 -23.48 -3.87 30.51
CA ALA A 149 -22.59 -2.86 31.04
C ALA A 149 -22.45 -3.08 32.57
N THR A 150 -21.29 -3.58 32.99
CA THR A 150 -20.98 -3.67 34.44
C THR A 150 -20.65 -2.26 34.94
N ARG A 151 -21.61 -1.58 35.55
CA ARG A 151 -21.37 -0.32 36.28
C ARG A 151 -20.96 -0.63 37.71
N ALA A 152 -19.87 -0.06 38.13
CA ALA A 152 -19.54 0.01 39.54
C ALA A 152 -20.52 1.00 40.20
N ARG A 153 -21.47 0.53 40.99
CA ARG A 153 -22.34 1.33 41.83
C ARG A 153 -21.85 1.23 43.25
N THR A 154 -21.72 2.33 43.93
CA THR A 154 -21.38 2.37 45.34
C THR A 154 -22.65 2.08 46.15
N ASP A 155 -22.65 1.07 47.03
CA ASP A 155 -23.74 0.77 47.91
C ASP A 155 -23.86 1.82 49.01
N ALA A 156 -24.87 1.72 49.87
CA ALA A 156 -25.11 2.65 50.95
C ALA A 156 -23.96 2.67 52.00
N ASN A 157 -23.03 1.73 51.91
CA ASN A 157 -21.87 1.61 52.79
C ASN A 157 -20.55 2.08 52.13
N GLY A 158 -20.64 2.67 50.93
CA GLY A 158 -19.46 3.20 50.21
C GLY A 158 -18.60 2.13 49.54
N GLN A 159 -19.03 0.87 49.47
CA GLN A 159 -18.29 -0.19 48.77
C GLN A 159 -18.70 -0.30 47.29
N PRO A 160 -17.74 -0.44 46.37
CA PRO A 160 -18.06 -0.65 44.98
C PRO A 160 -18.64 -2.06 44.78
N VAL A 161 -19.93 -2.13 44.52
CA VAL A 161 -20.61 -3.37 44.12
C VAL A 161 -20.77 -3.36 42.60
N ALA A 162 -20.31 -4.41 41.94
CA ALA A 162 -20.55 -4.63 40.56
C ALA A 162 -22.05 -4.96 40.38
N VAL A 163 -22.84 -3.95 40.02
CA VAL A 163 -24.26 -4.18 39.67
C VAL A 163 -24.32 -4.50 38.21
N THR A 164 -24.70 -5.72 37.93
CA THR A 164 -25.05 -6.16 36.59
C THR A 164 -26.45 -5.62 36.24
N GLU A 165 -26.53 -4.37 35.83
CA GLU A 165 -27.79 -3.85 35.30
C GLU A 165 -27.91 -4.37 33.85
N ALA A 166 -28.87 -5.25 33.62
CA ALA A 166 -29.41 -5.50 32.32
C ALA A 166 -29.99 -4.17 31.81
N ASN A 167 -29.31 -3.51 30.89
CA ASN A 167 -29.79 -2.26 30.31
C ASN A 167 -31.16 -2.55 29.64
N PRO A 168 -32.27 -1.97 30.08
CA PRO A 168 -33.57 -2.25 29.49
C PRO A 168 -33.77 -1.59 28.10
N GLU A 169 -32.78 -0.82 27.65
CA GLU A 169 -32.79 -0.42 26.24
C GLU A 169 -32.61 -1.66 25.38
N PRO A 170 -33.50 -1.87 24.37
CA PRO A 170 -33.34 -2.98 23.46
C PRO A 170 -31.94 -2.88 22.90
N ALA A 171 -31.08 -3.87 23.25
CA ALA A 171 -29.73 -3.96 22.72
C ALA A 171 -29.85 -3.81 21.22
N SER A 172 -29.52 -2.62 20.71
CA SER A 172 -29.65 -2.37 19.28
C SER A 172 -28.67 -3.31 18.60
N ILE A 173 -29.20 -4.40 18.05
CA ILE A 173 -28.45 -5.37 17.23
C ILE A 173 -27.65 -4.63 16.15
N VAL A 174 -28.11 -3.43 15.81
CA VAL A 174 -27.52 -2.52 14.82
C VAL A 174 -26.11 -2.05 15.21
N GLY A 175 -25.82 -1.77 16.49
CA GLY A 175 -24.51 -1.26 16.90
C GLY A 175 -23.35 -2.24 16.64
N PRO A 176 -23.37 -3.46 17.20
CA PRO A 176 -22.33 -4.47 16.97
C PRO A 176 -22.27 -4.92 15.51
N PHE A 177 -23.44 -4.99 14.83
CA PHE A 177 -23.48 -5.31 13.40
C PHE A 177 -22.85 -4.21 12.55
N ALA A 178 -23.11 -2.94 12.85
CA ALA A 178 -22.52 -1.80 12.13
C ALA A 178 -20.99 -1.73 12.32
N LEU A 179 -20.49 -1.97 13.53
CA LEU A 179 -19.03 -2.01 13.80
C LEU A 179 -18.36 -3.22 13.12
N GLY A 180 -19.02 -4.38 13.15
CA GLY A 180 -18.54 -5.57 12.45
C GLY A 180 -18.47 -5.37 10.94
N THR A 181 -19.51 -4.81 10.32
CA THR A 181 -19.51 -4.49 8.89
C THR A 181 -18.48 -3.42 8.55
N ALA A 182 -18.33 -2.37 9.33
CA ALA A 182 -17.33 -1.34 9.12
C ALA A 182 -15.91 -1.94 9.13
N ARG A 183 -15.59 -2.80 10.10
CA ARG A 183 -14.30 -3.51 10.16
C ARG A 183 -14.07 -4.40 8.94
N VAL A 184 -15.04 -5.22 8.57
CA VAL A 184 -14.94 -6.11 7.39
C VAL A 184 -14.72 -5.30 6.12
N THR A 185 -15.46 -4.19 5.95
CA THR A 185 -15.32 -3.31 4.80
C THR A 185 -13.93 -2.67 4.76
N PHE A 186 -13.43 -2.16 5.90
CA PHE A 186 -12.10 -1.59 6.02
C PHE A 186 -11.01 -2.61 5.66
N LEU A 187 -11.04 -3.80 6.27
CA LEU A 187 -10.07 -4.86 5.98
C LEU A 187 -10.09 -5.26 4.50
N THR A 188 -11.29 -5.50 3.96
CA THR A 188 -11.44 -5.94 2.57
C THR A 188 -10.96 -4.87 1.59
N ALA A 189 -11.32 -3.61 1.81
CA ALA A 189 -10.91 -2.51 0.96
C ALA A 189 -9.38 -2.30 0.98
N THR A 190 -8.79 -2.28 2.18
CA THR A 190 -7.34 -2.10 2.36
C THR A 190 -6.54 -3.25 1.71
N ILE A 191 -6.92 -4.50 2.00
CA ILE A 191 -6.24 -5.67 1.45
C ILE A 191 -6.42 -5.71 -0.08
N ALA A 192 -7.64 -5.49 -0.59
CA ALA A 192 -7.91 -5.53 -2.03
C ALA A 192 -7.15 -4.43 -2.79
N ALA A 193 -7.14 -3.20 -2.26
CA ALA A 193 -6.42 -2.09 -2.88
C ALA A 193 -4.92 -2.36 -2.93
N TYR A 194 -4.31 -2.76 -1.82
CA TYR A 194 -2.88 -3.05 -1.74
C TYR A 194 -2.51 -4.27 -2.60
N ALA A 195 -3.24 -5.38 -2.46
CA ALA A 195 -2.98 -6.62 -3.19
C ALA A 195 -3.09 -6.43 -4.71
N SER A 196 -4.09 -5.69 -5.18
CA SER A 196 -4.30 -5.50 -6.61
C SER A 196 -3.09 -4.87 -7.30
N VAL A 197 -2.55 -3.78 -6.76
CA VAL A 197 -1.40 -3.09 -7.38
C VAL A 197 -0.11 -3.89 -7.25
N ARG A 198 0.10 -4.56 -6.12
CA ARG A 198 1.29 -5.38 -5.88
C ARG A 198 1.32 -6.63 -6.76
N LEU A 199 0.21 -7.35 -6.87
CA LEU A 199 0.12 -8.55 -7.70
C LEU A 199 0.20 -8.21 -9.19
N VAL A 200 -0.41 -7.11 -9.64
CA VAL A 200 -0.29 -6.65 -11.03
C VAL A 200 1.16 -6.29 -11.35
N ALA A 201 1.86 -5.58 -10.46
CA ALA A 201 3.28 -5.28 -10.64
C ALA A 201 4.12 -6.56 -10.73
N GLY A 202 3.92 -7.52 -9.82
CA GLY A 202 4.59 -8.82 -9.84
C GLY A 202 4.34 -9.61 -11.14
N LEU A 203 3.09 -9.65 -11.60
CA LEU A 203 2.73 -10.32 -12.85
C LEU A 203 3.36 -9.65 -14.09
N LEU A 204 3.35 -8.31 -14.16
CA LEU A 204 4.00 -7.57 -15.23
C LEU A 204 5.50 -7.82 -15.26
N LEU A 205 6.13 -7.91 -14.09
CA LEU A 205 7.55 -8.23 -13.98
C LEU A 205 7.85 -9.67 -14.40
N ALA A 206 7.01 -10.64 -14.02
CA ALA A 206 7.15 -12.04 -14.46
C ALA A 206 7.10 -12.19 -15.99
N LEU A 207 6.27 -11.39 -16.66
CA LEU A 207 6.14 -11.38 -18.13
C LEU A 207 7.20 -10.52 -18.83
N GLY A 208 8.08 -9.85 -18.09
CA GLY A 208 9.12 -8.95 -18.61
C GLY A 208 9.93 -9.51 -19.78
N PRO A 209 10.54 -10.72 -19.67
CA PRO A 209 11.34 -11.30 -20.75
C PRO A 209 10.61 -11.42 -22.07
N LEU A 210 9.30 -11.74 -22.04
CA LEU A 210 8.47 -11.83 -23.24
C LEU A 210 8.33 -10.46 -23.91
N PHE A 211 7.97 -9.42 -23.17
CA PHE A 211 7.77 -8.08 -23.72
C PHE A 211 9.09 -7.46 -24.19
N ILE A 212 10.20 -7.74 -23.49
CA ILE A 212 11.53 -7.29 -23.89
C ILE A 212 11.93 -7.91 -25.24
N ALA A 213 11.61 -9.19 -25.46
CA ALA A 213 11.86 -9.86 -26.76
C ALA A 213 11.10 -9.20 -27.92
N LEU A 214 9.88 -8.72 -27.68
CA LEU A 214 9.07 -8.02 -28.68
C LEU A 214 9.67 -6.67 -29.13
N LEU A 215 10.60 -6.12 -28.36
CA LEU A 215 11.32 -4.90 -28.75
C LEU A 215 12.17 -5.11 -30.02
N LEU A 216 12.55 -6.36 -30.38
CA LEU A 216 13.36 -6.63 -31.57
C LEU A 216 12.69 -6.19 -32.85
N PHE A 217 11.36 -6.34 -32.96
CA PHE A 217 10.62 -6.07 -34.17
C PHE A 217 9.90 -4.72 -34.09
N GLU A 218 9.99 -3.93 -35.15
CA GLU A 218 9.34 -2.63 -35.24
C GLU A 218 7.81 -2.73 -35.15
N GLY A 219 7.23 -3.80 -35.71
CA GLY A 219 5.78 -4.04 -35.71
C GLY A 219 5.21 -4.38 -34.32
N THR A 220 6.02 -4.90 -33.40
CA THR A 220 5.59 -5.28 -32.04
C THR A 220 6.09 -4.33 -30.96
N ARG A 221 6.83 -3.30 -31.33
CA ARG A 221 7.35 -2.28 -30.41
C ARG A 221 6.25 -1.62 -29.58
N SER A 222 5.07 -1.43 -30.14
CA SER A 222 3.91 -0.86 -29.43
C SER A 222 3.45 -1.72 -28.25
N LEU A 223 3.62 -3.05 -28.30
CA LEU A 223 3.31 -3.96 -27.18
C LEU A 223 4.31 -3.78 -26.05
N PHE A 224 5.60 -3.64 -26.35
CA PHE A 224 6.61 -3.32 -25.36
C PHE A 224 6.35 -1.95 -24.69
N GLU A 225 6.03 -0.93 -25.48
CA GLU A 225 5.67 0.40 -24.97
C GLU A 225 4.41 0.33 -24.08
N GLY A 226 3.41 -0.48 -24.45
CA GLY A 226 2.23 -0.75 -23.67
C GLY A 226 2.56 -1.41 -22.31
N TRP A 227 3.46 -2.39 -22.33
CA TRP A 227 3.93 -3.04 -21.09
C TRP A 227 4.67 -2.06 -20.17
N VAL A 228 5.57 -1.24 -20.69
CA VAL A 228 6.27 -0.21 -19.90
C VAL A 228 5.27 0.77 -19.29
N ARG A 229 4.29 1.24 -20.07
CA ARG A 229 3.21 2.11 -19.55
C ARG A 229 2.40 1.42 -18.45
N GLY A 230 2.10 0.13 -18.62
CA GLY A 230 1.43 -0.69 -17.61
C GLY A 230 2.25 -0.78 -16.32
N LEU A 231 3.57 -0.98 -16.42
CA LEU A 231 4.47 -1.04 -15.28
C LEU A 231 4.53 0.30 -14.55
N VAL A 232 4.67 1.40 -15.29
CA VAL A 232 4.64 2.77 -14.72
C VAL A 232 3.29 3.04 -14.04
N ALA A 233 2.18 2.64 -14.67
CA ALA A 233 0.85 2.78 -14.07
C ALA A 233 0.70 1.97 -12.78
N ALA A 234 1.27 0.76 -12.71
CA ALA A 234 1.27 -0.05 -11.48
C ALA A 234 2.11 0.61 -10.37
N ILE A 235 3.28 1.16 -10.70
CA ILE A 235 4.13 1.92 -9.76
C ILE A 235 3.37 3.13 -9.20
N LEU A 236 2.80 3.96 -10.08
CA LEU A 236 2.03 5.14 -9.67
C LEU A 236 0.77 4.76 -8.89
N GLY A 237 0.12 3.65 -9.27
CA GLY A 237 -1.01 3.08 -8.54
C GLY A 237 -0.63 2.68 -7.12
N ALA A 238 0.53 2.03 -6.94
CA ALA A 238 1.03 1.68 -5.62
C ALA A 238 1.33 2.92 -4.77
N VAL A 239 1.95 3.95 -5.34
CA VAL A 239 2.15 5.26 -4.67
C VAL A 239 0.82 5.86 -4.25
N ALA A 240 -0.15 5.90 -5.16
CA ALA A 240 -1.47 6.47 -4.89
C ALA A 240 -2.19 5.71 -3.75
N VAL A 241 -2.17 4.37 -3.77
CA VAL A 241 -2.76 3.55 -2.70
C VAL A 241 -2.07 3.83 -1.36
N THR A 242 -0.73 3.90 -1.32
CA THR A 242 0.01 4.20 -0.09
C THR A 242 -0.36 5.58 0.48
N ILE A 243 -0.47 6.60 -0.37
CA ILE A 243 -0.86 7.95 0.05
C ILE A 243 -2.32 7.97 0.54
N LEU A 244 -3.24 7.31 -0.18
CA LEU A 244 -4.65 7.22 0.22
C LEU A 244 -4.81 6.55 1.58
N LEU A 245 -4.14 5.42 1.82
CA LEU A 245 -4.13 4.74 3.11
C LEU A 245 -3.53 5.62 4.21
N GLY A 246 -2.50 6.41 3.91
CA GLY A 246 -1.95 7.39 4.84
C GLY A 246 -2.95 8.50 5.20
N VAL A 247 -3.71 9.00 4.24
CA VAL A 247 -4.79 9.98 4.47
C VAL A 247 -5.93 9.38 5.30
N GLU A 248 -6.34 8.14 4.99
CA GLU A 248 -7.33 7.42 5.81
C GLU A 248 -6.88 7.27 7.26
N LEU A 249 -5.62 6.91 7.49
CA LEU A 249 -5.04 6.83 8.83
C LEU A 249 -5.07 8.18 9.55
N ALA A 250 -4.67 9.26 8.87
CA ALA A 250 -4.69 10.60 9.43
C ALA A 250 -6.08 11.04 9.90
N LEU A 251 -7.14 10.53 9.25
CA LEU A 251 -8.52 10.79 9.62
C LEU A 251 -9.02 9.85 10.72
N LEU A 252 -8.70 8.56 10.62
CA LEU A 252 -9.24 7.53 11.52
C LEU A 252 -8.56 7.50 12.88
N GLU A 253 -7.24 7.66 12.96
CA GLU A 253 -6.49 7.58 14.22
C GLU A 253 -7.03 8.54 15.31
N PRO A 254 -7.15 9.87 15.07
CA PRO A 254 -7.62 10.80 16.10
C PRO A 254 -9.09 10.59 16.47
N TRP A 255 -9.89 10.18 15.49
CA TRP A 255 -11.31 9.90 15.71
C TRP A 255 -11.52 8.65 16.56
N LEU A 256 -10.84 7.54 16.24
CA LEU A 256 -10.87 6.31 17.03
C LEU A 256 -10.35 6.51 18.45
N ALA A 257 -9.24 7.26 18.61
CA ALA A 257 -8.71 7.58 19.94
C ALA A 257 -9.73 8.34 20.79
N THR A 258 -10.44 9.31 20.21
CA THR A 258 -11.49 10.07 20.89
C THR A 258 -12.66 9.18 21.28
N LEU A 259 -13.11 8.29 20.40
CA LEU A 259 -14.19 7.35 20.67
C LEU A 259 -13.83 6.35 21.78
N LEU A 260 -12.61 5.79 21.73
CA LEU A 260 -12.11 4.89 22.76
C LEU A 260 -12.04 5.58 24.12
N ALA A 261 -11.50 6.80 24.18
CA ALA A 261 -11.42 7.58 25.42
C ALA A 261 -12.81 7.86 26.01
N ARG A 262 -13.80 8.25 25.18
CA ARG A 262 -15.19 8.47 25.62
C ARG A 262 -15.82 7.20 26.17
N ARG A 263 -15.64 6.06 25.50
CA ARG A 263 -16.18 4.78 25.98
C ARG A 263 -15.53 4.28 27.24
N GLN A 264 -14.20 4.43 27.36
CA GLN A 264 -13.46 4.08 28.57
C GLN A 264 -13.87 4.97 29.78
N ALA A 265 -14.18 6.25 29.55
CA ALA A 265 -14.65 7.15 30.58
C ALA A 265 -16.11 6.88 31.02
N GLY A 266 -16.81 5.90 30.43
CA GLY A 266 -18.18 5.56 30.81
C GLY A 266 -19.19 6.67 30.48
N LEU A 267 -18.87 7.59 29.60
CA LEU A 267 -19.81 8.61 29.13
C LEU A 267 -20.98 7.96 28.40
N PRO A 268 -22.25 8.41 28.64
CA PRO A 268 -23.42 7.84 27.98
C PRO A 268 -23.26 7.98 26.48
N ASN A 269 -23.25 6.85 25.80
CA ASN A 269 -23.12 6.78 24.34
C ASN A 269 -24.41 7.34 23.71
N GLY A 270 -24.36 8.59 23.25
CA GLY A 270 -25.32 9.01 22.23
C GLY A 270 -25.08 8.16 20.99
N GLY A 271 -26.00 7.26 20.71
CA GLY A 271 -26.09 6.32 19.58
C GLY A 271 -24.79 6.07 18.80
N ALA A 272 -24.11 4.98 19.08
CA ALA A 272 -22.84 4.59 18.44
C ALA A 272 -22.87 4.60 16.90
N THR A 273 -24.04 4.54 16.30
CA THR A 273 -24.27 4.63 14.85
C THR A 273 -24.20 6.05 14.30
N SER A 274 -24.61 7.06 15.09
CA SER A 274 -24.57 8.46 14.66
C SER A 274 -23.14 9.01 14.67
N GLU A 275 -22.29 8.54 15.60
CA GLU A 275 -20.90 8.98 15.70
C GLU A 275 -20.00 8.36 14.62
N LEU A 276 -20.37 7.19 14.09
CA LEU A 276 -19.66 6.56 12.97
C LEU A 276 -19.96 7.23 11.62
N LEU A 277 -21.14 7.83 11.47
CA LEU A 277 -21.60 8.39 10.20
C LEU A 277 -21.32 9.89 10.02
N VAL A 278 -21.07 10.61 11.12
CA VAL A 278 -20.79 12.05 11.05
C VAL A 278 -19.66 12.39 12.03
N PRO A 279 -18.41 12.47 11.57
CA PRO A 279 -17.36 13.09 12.36
C PRO A 279 -17.66 14.59 12.43
N THR A 280 -18.37 15.04 13.50
CA THR A 280 -18.41 16.45 13.81
C THR A 280 -17.05 16.80 14.41
N PRO A 281 -16.21 17.62 13.74
CA PRO A 281 -15.03 18.16 14.38
C PRO A 281 -15.51 18.93 15.61
N PRO A 282 -14.79 18.88 16.74
CA PRO A 282 -15.15 19.68 17.90
C PRO A 282 -15.12 21.15 17.46
N LEU A 283 -16.31 21.78 17.41
CA LEU A 283 -16.48 23.21 17.28
C LEU A 283 -15.84 23.83 18.52
N GLY A 284 -14.55 24.10 18.48
CA GLY A 284 -13.83 24.66 19.63
C GLY A 284 -12.36 24.30 19.74
N ALA A 285 -11.76 23.61 18.75
CA ALA A 285 -10.30 23.64 18.66
C ALA A 285 -9.89 25.07 18.32
N ALA A 286 -9.66 25.87 19.36
CA ALA A 286 -9.10 27.20 19.23
C ALA A 286 -7.84 27.06 18.35
N MET A 287 -7.82 27.78 17.23
CA MET A 287 -6.61 28.01 16.47
C MET A 287 -5.49 28.35 17.47
N PRO A 288 -4.29 27.75 17.37
CA PRO A 288 -3.17 28.23 18.15
C PRO A 288 -3.04 29.73 17.90
N ALA A 289 -3.16 30.50 18.97
CA ALA A 289 -3.03 31.96 18.92
C ALA A 289 -1.69 32.24 18.23
N GLY A 290 -1.75 32.87 17.07
CA GLY A 290 -0.57 33.30 16.34
C GLY A 290 0.35 34.14 17.27
N PRO A 291 1.65 34.19 17.02
CA PRO A 291 2.61 34.84 17.88
C PRO A 291 2.17 36.28 18.11
N ARG A 292 1.92 36.62 19.37
CA ARG A 292 1.66 38.01 19.77
C ARG A 292 2.86 38.83 19.34
N LYS A 293 2.64 39.70 18.35
CA LYS A 293 3.61 40.73 17.98
C LYS A 293 3.93 41.58 19.21
N GLY A 294 5.15 41.48 19.64
CA GLY A 294 6.04 42.37 20.25
C GLY A 294 5.52 43.51 21.11
N GLY A 295 5.86 43.45 22.36
CA GLY A 295 6.15 44.64 23.10
C GLY A 295 7.40 45.32 22.51
N ALA A 296 7.31 46.62 22.30
CA ALA A 296 8.43 47.46 21.88
C ALA A 296 9.62 47.30 22.87
N PRO A 297 10.86 47.39 22.39
CA PRO A 297 12.03 47.36 23.26
C PRO A 297 12.06 48.64 24.16
N PRO A 298 12.52 48.52 25.42
CA PRO A 298 12.70 49.68 26.29
C PRO A 298 13.81 50.58 25.76
N ASP A 299 13.59 51.87 25.89
CA ASP A 299 14.53 52.93 25.51
C ASP A 299 15.87 52.81 26.28
N PRO A 300 17.00 53.13 25.64
CA PRO A 300 18.32 53.10 26.28
C PRO A 300 18.44 54.21 27.35
N PRO A 301 19.16 53.94 28.48
CA PRO A 301 19.34 54.93 29.50
C PRO A 301 20.15 56.14 29.01
N GLN A 302 19.61 57.33 29.22
CA GLN A 302 20.27 58.61 28.99
C GLN A 302 21.41 58.75 30.01
N LEU A 303 22.63 58.78 29.54
CA LEU A 303 23.81 59.17 30.32
C LEU A 303 23.78 60.71 30.56
N ARG A 304 23.76 61.08 31.80
CA ARG A 304 24.27 62.39 32.29
C ARG A 304 25.63 62.17 32.94
#